data_8ec6a17caf61498d43d8a0bd122dada6
#
_entry.id   8ec6a17caf61498d43d8a0bd122dada6
#
_cell.length_a   1.000
_cell.length_b   1.000
_cell.length_c   1.000
_cell.angle_alpha   90.00
_cell.angle_beta   90.00
_cell.angle_gamma   90.00
#
_symmetry.space_group_name_H-M   'P 1'
#
loop_
_entity.id
_entity.type
_entity.pdbx_description
1 polymer ?
#
loop_
_entity_poly.entity_id
_entity_poly.type
_entity_poly.pdbx_seq_one_letter_code
_entity_poly.pdbx_strand_id
1 'polypeptide(L)'
;IDFKSGVTANIHLDYVQSPPKRCTEIIGTNGRIEFDYYTNKLELYTRENPTAKEFIMDSFDRNDMFVDELNEFINAIKFKKPSPISLNDGFKSVNVAIKALNF
;
A
#
# COMPACT_ATOMS: atom_id res chain seq x y z
N ILE A 1 -5.24 -9.90 10.51
CA ILE A 1 -4.76 -8.89 11.47
C ILE A 1 -5.95 -8.08 11.92
N ASP A 2 -6.21 -8.05 13.21
CA ASP A 2 -7.26 -7.23 13.79
C ASP A 2 -6.64 -6.01 14.46
N PHE A 3 -7.07 -4.83 14.05
CA PHE A 3 -6.62 -3.57 14.62
C PHE A 3 -7.52 -3.12 15.78
N LYS A 4 -6.95 -2.42 16.74
CA LYS A 4 -7.71 -1.84 17.86
C LYS A 4 -8.84 -0.89 17.44
N SER A 5 -8.75 -0.35 16.23
CA SER A 5 -9.78 0.49 15.62
C SER A 5 -11.01 -0.29 15.12
N GLY A 6 -11.00 -1.61 15.17
CA GLY A 6 -12.03 -2.49 14.61
C GLY A 6 -11.84 -2.81 13.12
N VAL A 7 -10.79 -2.30 12.50
CA VAL A 7 -10.44 -2.67 11.12
C VAL A 7 -9.77 -4.05 11.13
N THR A 8 -10.15 -4.90 10.17
CA THR A 8 -9.50 -6.20 9.93
C THR A 8 -8.77 -6.16 8.59
N ALA A 9 -7.54 -6.69 8.54
CA ALA A 9 -6.79 -6.87 7.32
C ALA A 9 -6.44 -8.36 7.11
N ASN A 10 -6.62 -8.82 5.86
CA ASN A 10 -6.14 -10.10 5.39
C ASN A 10 -4.91 -9.88 4.49
N ILE A 11 -3.86 -10.67 4.72
CA ILE A 11 -2.65 -10.63 3.89
C ILE A 11 -2.44 -12.03 3.35
N HIS A 12 -2.36 -12.14 2.03
CA HIS A 12 -2.04 -13.38 1.34
C HIS A 12 -0.71 -13.19 0.60
N LEU A 13 0.24 -14.08 0.85
CA LEU A 13 1.56 -14.07 0.20
C LEU A 13 1.86 -15.48 -0.29
N ASP A 14 2.24 -15.59 -1.56
CA ASP A 14 2.70 -16.84 -2.16
C ASP A 14 3.79 -16.58 -3.21
N TYR A 15 4.49 -17.64 -3.61
CA TYR A 15 5.55 -17.60 -4.64
C TYR A 15 5.23 -18.41 -5.89
N VAL A 16 4.06 -19.06 -5.91
CA VAL A 16 3.72 -20.03 -6.97
C VAL A 16 2.63 -19.55 -7.91
N GLN A 17 2.00 -18.43 -7.60
CA GLN A 17 0.91 -17.89 -8.41
C GLN A 17 1.40 -17.47 -9.79
N SER A 18 0.74 -18.00 -10.83
CA SER A 18 0.99 -17.66 -12.23
C SER A 18 -0.34 -17.38 -12.96
N PRO A 19 -0.51 -16.21 -13.60
CA PRO A 19 0.40 -15.06 -13.61
C PRO A 19 0.55 -14.43 -12.21
N PRO A 20 1.66 -13.71 -11.97
CA PRO A 20 1.87 -13.05 -10.68
C PRO A 20 0.81 -11.98 -10.46
N LYS A 21 0.30 -11.89 -9.22
CA LYS A 21 -0.70 -10.89 -8.82
C LYS A 21 -0.21 -10.14 -7.60
N ARG A 22 -0.30 -8.82 -7.63
CA ARG A 22 -0.05 -7.96 -6.47
C ARG A 22 -1.11 -6.88 -6.42
N CYS A 23 -2.12 -7.09 -5.60
CA CYS A 23 -3.24 -6.16 -5.46
C CYS A 23 -3.48 -5.80 -3.99
N THR A 24 -4.08 -4.64 -3.81
CA THR A 24 -4.58 -4.17 -2.51
C THR A 24 -6.04 -3.79 -2.68
N GLU A 25 -6.89 -4.28 -1.80
CA GLU A 25 -8.30 -3.91 -1.73
C GLU A 25 -8.58 -3.26 -0.38
N ILE A 26 -9.27 -2.13 -0.38
CA ILE A 26 -9.72 -1.42 0.81
C ILE A 26 -11.24 -1.31 0.73
N ILE A 27 -11.94 -1.91 1.69
CA ILE A 27 -13.40 -1.90 1.76
C ILE A 27 -13.83 -0.98 2.89
N GLY A 28 -14.66 -0.01 2.56
CA GLY A 28 -15.26 0.93 3.48
C GLY A 28 -16.80 0.91 3.42
N THR A 29 -17.44 1.65 4.30
CA THR A 29 -18.91 1.72 4.37
C THR A 29 -19.55 2.33 3.13
N ASN A 30 -18.84 3.18 2.40
CA ASN A 30 -19.36 3.91 1.23
C ASN A 30 -18.88 3.38 -0.11
N GLY A 31 -18.00 2.38 -0.10
CA GLY A 31 -17.43 1.82 -1.32
C GLY A 31 -16.14 1.04 -1.08
N ARG A 32 -15.45 0.73 -2.16
CA ARG A 32 -14.17 0.03 -2.14
C ARG A 32 -13.20 0.65 -3.12
N ILE A 33 -11.91 0.47 -2.84
CA ILE A 33 -10.81 0.82 -3.72
C ILE A 33 -10.03 -0.46 -4.00
N GLU A 34 -9.72 -0.70 -5.26
CA GLU A 34 -8.82 -1.76 -5.70
C GLU A 34 -7.60 -1.13 -6.38
N PHE A 35 -6.41 -1.59 -6.05
CA PHE A 35 -5.17 -1.17 -6.67
C PHE A 35 -4.40 -2.39 -7.17
N ASP A 36 -4.09 -2.41 -8.45
CA ASP A 36 -3.23 -3.40 -9.09
C ASP A 36 -1.85 -2.80 -9.33
N TYR A 37 -0.85 -3.38 -8.66
CA TYR A 37 0.53 -2.91 -8.71
C TYR A 37 1.20 -3.10 -10.08
N TYR A 38 0.82 -4.15 -10.83
CA TYR A 38 1.48 -4.44 -12.10
C TYR A 38 0.97 -3.59 -13.25
N THR A 39 -0.30 -3.23 -13.20
CA THR A 39 -0.94 -2.38 -14.21
C THR A 39 -0.96 -0.91 -13.81
N ASN A 40 -0.54 -0.56 -12.58
CA ASN A 40 -0.66 0.77 -11.98
C ASN A 40 -2.07 1.35 -12.06
N LYS A 41 -3.07 0.48 -11.98
CA LYS A 41 -4.48 0.80 -12.09
C LYS A 41 -5.10 0.88 -10.70
N LEU A 42 -5.79 1.98 -10.42
CA LEU A 42 -6.63 2.12 -9.23
C LEU A 42 -8.08 2.24 -9.68
N GLU A 43 -8.95 1.46 -9.06
CA GLU A 43 -10.38 1.44 -9.30
C GLU A 43 -11.13 1.84 -8.05
N LEU A 44 -11.97 2.85 -8.16
CA LEU A 44 -12.85 3.33 -7.09
C LEU A 44 -14.30 2.97 -7.41
N TYR A 45 -14.92 2.22 -6.53
CA TYR A 45 -16.35 1.89 -6.56
C TYR A 45 -17.04 2.58 -5.39
N THR A 46 -18.20 3.21 -5.63
CA THR A 46 -19.01 3.80 -4.58
C THR A 46 -20.42 3.22 -4.60
N ARG A 47 -21.18 3.38 -3.50
CA ARG A 47 -22.58 2.94 -3.47
C ARG A 47 -23.45 3.67 -4.49
N GLU A 48 -23.13 4.93 -4.78
CA GLU A 48 -23.87 5.77 -5.72
C GLU A 48 -23.50 5.45 -7.16
N ASN A 49 -22.26 5.02 -7.39
CA ASN A 49 -21.77 4.63 -8.71
C ASN A 49 -21.06 3.27 -8.63
N PRO A 50 -21.76 2.16 -8.96
CA PRO A 50 -21.20 0.82 -8.97
C PRO A 50 -20.24 0.57 -10.15
N THR A 51 -20.21 1.47 -11.15
CA THR A 51 -19.22 1.43 -12.22
C THR A 51 -17.90 2.01 -11.69
N ALA A 52 -16.81 1.29 -11.91
CA ALA A 52 -15.49 1.73 -11.48
C ALA A 52 -15.13 3.09 -12.06
N LYS A 53 -14.65 3.99 -11.22
CA LYS A 53 -13.87 5.13 -11.67
C LYS A 53 -12.41 4.73 -11.69
N GLU A 54 -11.83 4.66 -12.88
CA GLU A 54 -10.46 4.22 -13.09
C GLU A 54 -9.47 5.38 -13.06
N PHE A 55 -8.32 5.13 -12.46
CA PHE A 55 -7.16 6.01 -12.46
C PHE A 55 -5.95 5.17 -12.88
N ILE A 56 -5.32 5.52 -13.99
CA ILE A 56 -4.17 4.82 -14.54
C ILE A 56 -3.00 5.81 -14.62
N MET A 57 -1.83 5.36 -14.20
CA MET A 57 -0.58 6.13 -14.32
C MET A 57 0.23 5.59 -15.51
N ASP A 58 -0.05 6.08 -16.70
CA ASP A 58 0.52 5.56 -17.96
C ASP A 58 2.03 5.77 -18.10
N SER A 59 2.60 6.77 -17.42
CA SER A 59 4.02 7.13 -17.52
C SER A 59 4.84 6.79 -16.27
N PHE A 60 4.35 5.88 -15.42
CA PHE A 60 5.01 5.54 -14.18
C PHE A 60 6.19 4.58 -14.42
N ASP A 61 7.40 5.00 -14.07
CA ASP A 61 8.56 4.14 -13.94
C ASP A 61 8.70 3.69 -12.48
N ARG A 62 8.87 2.39 -12.28
CA ARG A 62 9.09 1.84 -10.92
C ARG A 62 10.31 2.39 -10.22
N ASN A 63 11.33 2.78 -10.99
CA ASN A 63 12.53 3.40 -10.45
C ASN A 63 12.22 4.75 -9.81
N ASP A 64 11.19 5.47 -10.28
CA ASP A 64 10.79 6.77 -9.73
C ASP A 64 10.42 6.66 -8.25
N MET A 65 9.79 5.56 -7.82
CA MET A 65 9.47 5.33 -6.40
C MET A 65 10.72 5.35 -5.52
N PHE A 66 11.79 4.71 -5.97
CA PHE A 66 13.04 4.64 -5.19
C PHE A 66 13.77 5.99 -5.20
N VAL A 67 13.70 6.69 -6.32
CA VAL A 67 14.26 8.05 -6.45
C VAL A 67 13.51 9.01 -5.54
N ASP A 68 12.18 8.95 -5.51
CA ASP A 68 11.35 9.80 -4.67
C ASP A 68 11.57 9.50 -3.17
N GLU A 69 11.63 8.23 -2.79
CA GLU A 69 11.94 7.81 -1.41
C GLU A 69 13.30 8.38 -0.95
N LEU A 70 14.33 8.26 -1.79
CA LEU A 70 15.65 8.79 -1.50
C LEU A 70 15.64 10.32 -1.41
N ASN A 71 14.97 11.00 -2.34
CA ASN A 71 14.84 12.46 -2.34
C ASN A 71 14.11 12.95 -1.08
N GLU A 72 13.07 12.25 -0.66
CA GLU A 72 12.33 12.59 0.56
C GLU A 72 13.20 12.46 1.80
N PHE A 73 13.99 11.38 1.91
CA PHE A 73 14.95 11.19 2.98
C PHE A 73 16.03 12.28 3.01
N ILE A 74 16.64 12.60 1.86
CA ILE A 74 17.64 13.65 1.74
C ILE A 74 17.05 15.03 2.13
N ASN A 75 15.82 15.31 1.68
CA ASN A 75 15.13 16.55 2.01
C ASN A 75 14.80 16.65 3.51
N ALA A 76 14.43 15.54 4.16
CA ALA A 76 14.22 15.51 5.60
C ALA A 76 15.49 15.91 6.37
N ILE A 77 16.65 15.39 5.96
CA ILE A 77 17.96 15.76 6.55
C ILE A 77 18.28 17.22 6.27
N LYS A 78 18.22 17.64 5.01
CA LYS A 78 18.60 19.00 4.56
C LYS A 78 17.78 20.09 5.23
N PHE A 79 16.49 19.86 5.38
CA PHE A 79 15.55 20.83 5.97
C PHE A 79 15.23 20.56 7.44
N LYS A 80 15.90 19.60 8.07
CA LYS A 80 15.70 19.21 9.47
C LYS A 80 14.22 18.92 9.79
N LYS A 81 13.53 18.28 8.85
CA LYS A 81 12.14 17.86 9.01
C LYS A 81 12.07 16.41 9.50
N PRO A 82 11.03 16.02 10.25
CA PRO A 82 10.82 14.61 10.56
C PRO A 82 10.61 13.82 9.26
N SER A 83 11.09 12.57 9.24
CA SER A 83 10.79 11.64 8.15
C SER A 83 9.29 11.37 8.10
N PRO A 84 8.67 11.34 6.91
CA PRO A 84 7.26 10.97 6.76
C PRO A 84 6.93 9.59 7.31
N ILE A 85 7.86 8.65 7.16
CA ILE A 85 7.78 7.32 7.78
C ILE A 85 8.84 7.25 8.87
N SER A 86 8.40 7.21 10.12
CA SER A 86 9.28 7.15 11.26
C SER A 86 9.89 5.75 11.46
N LEU A 87 11.01 5.67 12.17
CA LEU A 87 11.57 4.39 12.59
C LEU A 87 10.55 3.55 13.39
N ASN A 88 9.69 4.20 14.17
CA ASN A 88 8.63 3.52 14.92
C ASN A 88 7.57 2.89 14.00
N ASP A 89 7.25 3.50 12.85
CA ASP A 89 6.32 2.93 11.88
C ASP A 89 6.95 1.74 11.17
N GLY A 90 8.23 1.83 10.79
CA GLY A 90 9.00 0.69 10.30
C GLY A 90 9.04 -0.47 11.30
N PHE A 91 9.30 -0.18 12.58
CA PHE A 91 9.27 -1.18 13.65
C PHE A 91 7.92 -1.88 13.78
N LYS A 92 6.79 -1.13 13.70
CA LYS A 92 5.45 -1.73 13.73
C LYS A 92 5.24 -2.73 12.60
N SER A 93 5.66 -2.39 11.39
CA SER A 93 5.53 -3.26 10.21
C SER A 93 6.34 -4.55 10.36
N VAL A 94 7.61 -4.42 10.79
CA VAL A 94 8.48 -5.58 11.05
C VAL A 94 7.91 -6.45 12.19
N ASN A 95 7.38 -5.86 13.24
CA ASN A 95 6.79 -6.60 14.35
C ASN A 95 5.55 -7.41 13.94
N VAL A 96 4.74 -6.90 13.02
CA VAL A 96 3.62 -7.67 12.43
C VAL A 96 4.16 -8.88 11.67
N ALA A 97 5.19 -8.71 10.84
CA ALA A 97 5.79 -9.81 10.09
C ALA A 97 6.38 -10.88 11.01
N ILE A 98 7.12 -10.48 12.07
CA ILE A 98 7.68 -11.41 13.05
C ILE A 98 6.58 -12.20 13.76
N LYS A 99 5.50 -11.54 14.14
CA LYS A 99 4.36 -12.22 14.78
C LYS A 99 3.68 -13.23 13.85
N ALA A 100 3.60 -12.93 12.56
CA ALA A 100 3.03 -13.85 11.58
C ALA A 100 3.91 -15.11 11.35
N LEU A 101 5.23 -14.99 11.54
CA LEU A 101 6.16 -16.12 11.42
C LEU A 101 6.16 -17.04 12.65
N ASN A 102 5.68 -16.58 13.80
CA ASN A 102 5.69 -17.31 15.06
C ASN A 102 4.33 -17.95 15.43
N PHE A 103 3.48 -18.15 14.43
CA PHE A 103 2.22 -18.88 14.57
C PHE A 103 2.43 -20.37 14.42
#